data_01e89bc950fcdf44d492f7ce6aa00662
#
_entry.id   01e89bc950fcdf44d492f7ce6aa00662
#
_cell.length_a   1.000
_cell.length_b   1.000
_cell.length_c   1.000
_cell.angle_alpha   90.00
_cell.angle_beta   90.00
_cell.angle_gamma   90.00
#
_symmetry.space_group_name_H-M   'P 1'
#
loop_
_entity.id
_entity.type
_entity.pdbx_description
1 polymer ?
#
loop_
_entity_poly.entity_id
_entity_poly.type
_entity_poly.pdbx_seq_one_letter_code
_entity_poly.pdbx_strand_id
1 'polypeptide(L)'
;MMIRYFFLSISLLLTITLSSQELTGEQLLEKAISYHDPENNWSTFKGKMLIEMENPKSSPRSTVVEMKLPNNYFKTTVKKDNYTIESELDNGECTLKLNGSTSIFPKIKNSLNISCDRAKMMKNYYTYLYGLPMKLKDPGTIIDSKVIKKTFKGKEYLVLKAGYDKEVGSDTWYFYFDPKTYAMEVYQFFHDESKNDGEYILLSEMITVNGIKIPKVRKWYYNKGDVFLATDNLRKANSL
;
A
#
# COMPACT_ATOMS: atom_id res chain seq x y z
N MET A 1 5.52 66.56 52.93
CA MET A 1 5.75 66.49 51.47
C MET A 1 6.06 65.04 51.17
N MET A 2 5.01 64.25 50.71
CA MET A 2 5.14 62.78 50.48
C MET A 2 5.28 62.58 48.97
N ILE A 3 6.41 62.01 48.52
CA ILE A 3 6.69 61.67 47.15
C ILE A 3 6.15 60.26 46.93
N ARG A 4 5.07 60.13 46.12
CA ARG A 4 4.48 58.86 45.69
C ARG A 4 5.31 58.33 44.48
N TYR A 5 6.00 57.22 44.63
CA TYR A 5 6.63 56.50 43.53
C TYR A 5 5.56 55.66 42.79
N PHE A 6 5.34 55.98 41.53
CA PHE A 6 4.44 55.24 40.65
C PHE A 6 5.30 54.18 39.92
N PHE A 7 5.19 52.94 40.35
CA PHE A 7 5.79 51.82 39.65
C PHE A 7 4.97 51.44 38.44
N LEU A 8 5.47 51.79 37.24
CA LEU A 8 4.89 51.37 35.94
C LEU A 8 5.41 49.96 35.62
N SER A 9 4.62 48.92 35.89
CA SER A 9 4.93 47.55 35.52
C SER A 9 4.67 47.37 34.03
N ILE A 10 5.71 47.39 33.19
CA ILE A 10 5.62 47.01 31.76
C ILE A 10 5.59 45.49 31.71
N SER A 11 4.41 44.93 31.50
CA SER A 11 4.19 43.50 31.23
C SER A 11 4.58 43.23 29.77
N LEU A 12 5.79 42.69 29.55
CA LEU A 12 6.25 42.28 28.21
C LEU A 12 5.56 40.97 27.83
N LEU A 13 4.45 41.07 27.05
CA LEU A 13 3.78 39.92 26.44
C LEU A 13 4.70 39.34 25.36
N LEU A 14 5.45 38.29 25.72
CA LEU A 14 6.12 37.45 24.73
C LEU A 14 5.02 36.67 23.95
N THR A 15 4.68 37.14 22.80
CA THR A 15 3.91 36.37 21.81
C THR A 15 4.82 35.29 21.23
N ILE A 16 4.77 34.09 21.80
CA ILE A 16 5.39 32.89 21.17
C ILE A 16 4.54 32.59 19.93
N THR A 17 5.01 33.01 18.77
CA THR A 17 4.50 32.51 17.49
C THR A 17 4.91 31.05 17.38
N LEU A 18 4.02 30.13 17.74
CA LEU A 18 4.15 28.73 17.38
C LEU A 18 4.06 28.66 15.84
N SER A 19 5.21 28.74 15.17
CA SER A 19 5.32 28.35 13.78
C SER A 19 5.00 26.87 13.74
N SER A 20 3.78 26.52 13.31
CA SER A 20 3.45 25.13 12.96
C SER A 20 4.39 24.73 11.82
N GLN A 21 5.47 24.06 12.15
CA GLN A 21 6.38 23.54 11.15
C GLN A 21 5.60 22.56 10.27
N GLU A 22 5.54 22.84 8.98
CA GLU A 22 4.87 21.93 8.03
C GLU A 22 5.55 20.57 8.08
N LEU A 23 4.78 19.49 8.08
CA LEU A 23 5.29 18.13 8.05
C LEU A 23 6.12 17.92 6.78
N THR A 24 7.30 17.34 6.92
CA THR A 24 8.05 16.82 5.77
C THR A 24 7.47 15.48 5.31
N GLY A 25 7.78 15.06 4.07
CA GLY A 25 7.36 13.77 3.54
C GLY A 25 7.77 12.59 4.42
N GLU A 26 9.02 12.61 4.92
CA GLU A 26 9.51 11.59 5.86
C GLU A 26 8.73 11.57 7.17
N GLN A 27 8.44 12.73 7.74
CA GLN A 27 7.64 12.82 8.97
C GLN A 27 6.20 12.33 8.76
N LEU A 28 5.60 12.60 7.59
CA LEU A 28 4.29 12.08 7.26
C LEU A 28 4.33 10.55 7.13
N LEU A 29 5.35 10.02 6.46
CA LEU A 29 5.54 8.57 6.33
C LEU A 29 5.70 7.89 7.68
N GLU A 30 6.51 8.43 8.59
CA GLU A 30 6.68 7.89 9.94
C GLU A 30 5.35 7.86 10.72
N LYS A 31 4.54 8.91 10.63
CA LYS A 31 3.21 8.95 11.27
C LYS A 31 2.27 7.89 10.67
N ALA A 32 2.30 7.72 9.35
CA ALA A 32 1.52 6.70 8.67
C ALA A 32 1.95 5.28 9.06
N ILE A 33 3.25 5.02 9.13
CA ILE A 33 3.78 3.73 9.60
C ILE A 33 3.37 3.49 11.05
N SER A 34 3.51 4.49 11.93
CA SER A 34 3.08 4.37 13.34
C SER A 34 1.59 4.07 13.49
N TYR A 35 0.75 4.53 12.56
CA TYR A 35 -0.67 4.16 12.53
C TYR A 35 -0.88 2.72 12.04
N HIS A 36 -0.20 2.31 10.95
CA HIS A 36 -0.43 1.02 10.31
C HIS A 36 0.31 -0.13 10.99
N ASP A 37 1.53 0.10 11.45
CA ASP A 37 2.42 -0.91 12.05
C ASP A 37 3.18 -0.33 13.25
N PRO A 38 2.48 -0.05 14.37
CA PRO A 38 3.07 0.60 15.53
C PRO A 38 4.19 -0.20 16.22
N GLU A 39 4.21 -1.52 16.02
CA GLU A 39 5.16 -2.43 16.64
C GLU A 39 6.26 -2.92 15.67
N ASN A 40 6.29 -2.37 14.43
CA ASN A 40 7.26 -2.74 13.39
C ASN A 40 7.23 -4.26 13.05
N ASN A 41 6.04 -4.82 12.93
CA ASN A 41 5.82 -6.24 12.70
C ASN A 41 5.96 -6.65 11.23
N TRP A 42 5.96 -5.68 10.28
CA TRP A 42 6.00 -6.00 8.86
C TRP A 42 7.21 -6.82 8.46
N SER A 43 8.39 -6.50 8.97
CA SER A 43 9.63 -7.22 8.65
C SER A 43 9.59 -8.71 9.03
N THR A 44 8.79 -9.07 10.02
CA THR A 44 8.61 -10.44 10.53
C THR A 44 7.27 -11.06 10.14
N PHE A 45 6.52 -10.41 9.24
CA PHE A 45 5.18 -10.83 8.89
C PHE A 45 5.12 -12.27 8.36
N LYS A 46 4.21 -13.05 8.95
CA LYS A 46 3.83 -14.39 8.51
C LYS A 46 2.32 -14.47 8.48
N GLY A 47 1.75 -14.57 7.29
CA GLY A 47 0.31 -14.51 7.16
C GLY A 47 -0.25 -15.26 5.96
N LYS A 48 -1.53 -15.62 6.09
CA LYS A 48 -2.34 -16.23 5.04
C LYS A 48 -3.59 -15.38 4.84
N MET A 49 -3.83 -14.96 3.61
CA MET A 49 -4.91 -14.07 3.22
C MET A 49 -5.75 -14.69 2.12
N LEU A 50 -7.09 -14.61 2.26
CA LEU A 50 -8.05 -14.95 1.21
C LEU A 50 -8.58 -13.66 0.61
N ILE A 51 -8.32 -13.44 -0.68
CA ILE A 51 -8.70 -12.26 -1.43
C ILE A 51 -9.66 -12.69 -2.55
N GLU A 52 -10.82 -12.06 -2.60
CA GLU A 52 -11.76 -12.22 -3.71
C GLU A 52 -11.76 -10.95 -4.55
N MET A 53 -11.45 -11.12 -5.83
CA MET A 53 -11.51 -10.04 -6.81
C MET A 53 -12.77 -10.16 -7.65
N GLU A 54 -13.52 -9.07 -7.70
CA GLU A 54 -14.69 -8.90 -8.56
C GLU A 54 -14.38 -7.85 -9.64
N ASN A 55 -14.69 -8.19 -10.87
CA ASN A 55 -14.45 -7.36 -12.04
C ASN A 55 -15.69 -7.40 -12.95
N PRO A 56 -16.20 -6.27 -13.46
CA PRO A 56 -17.41 -6.24 -14.29
C PRO A 56 -17.30 -7.02 -15.60
N LYS A 57 -16.08 -7.29 -16.07
CA LYS A 57 -15.80 -7.89 -17.39
C LYS A 57 -15.38 -9.35 -17.35
N SER A 58 -15.23 -9.95 -16.16
CA SER A 58 -14.75 -11.33 -16.04
C SER A 58 -15.31 -12.02 -14.80
N SER A 59 -15.25 -13.36 -14.79
CA SER A 59 -15.60 -14.16 -13.61
C SER A 59 -14.80 -13.74 -12.37
N PRO A 60 -15.39 -13.83 -11.18
CA PRO A 60 -14.69 -13.60 -9.93
C PRO A 60 -13.44 -14.49 -9.79
N ARG A 61 -12.43 -13.98 -9.11
CA ARG A 61 -11.20 -14.71 -8.82
C ARG A 61 -10.98 -14.77 -7.32
N SER A 62 -10.79 -15.97 -6.80
CA SER A 62 -10.36 -16.18 -5.42
C SER A 62 -8.85 -16.47 -5.39
N THR A 63 -8.12 -15.75 -4.56
CA THR A 63 -6.67 -15.92 -4.39
C THR A 63 -6.36 -16.09 -2.90
N VAL A 64 -5.76 -17.23 -2.56
CA VAL A 64 -5.09 -17.39 -1.27
C VAL A 64 -3.64 -16.98 -1.43
N VAL A 65 -3.19 -16.05 -0.61
CA VAL A 65 -1.80 -15.60 -0.53
C VAL A 65 -1.22 -16.03 0.80
N GLU A 66 -0.12 -16.75 0.79
CA GLU A 66 0.66 -17.09 1.97
C GLU A 66 2.05 -16.46 1.84
N MET A 67 2.47 -15.72 2.87
CA MET A 67 3.82 -15.15 2.91
C MET A 67 4.45 -15.29 4.29
N LYS A 68 5.75 -15.60 4.31
CA LYS A 68 6.60 -15.63 5.50
C LYS A 68 7.85 -14.83 5.16
N LEU A 69 7.84 -13.54 5.43
CA LEU A 69 8.90 -12.62 5.00
C LEU A 69 10.29 -13.02 5.52
N PRO A 70 10.45 -13.41 6.80
CA PRO A 70 11.77 -13.85 7.31
C PRO A 70 12.34 -15.07 6.61
N ASN A 71 11.46 -15.92 6.06
CA ASN A 71 11.85 -17.16 5.41
C ASN A 71 11.93 -17.04 3.89
N ASN A 72 11.77 -15.83 3.33
CA ASN A 72 11.69 -15.59 1.89
C ASN A 72 10.68 -16.52 1.17
N TYR A 73 9.58 -16.90 1.89
CA TYR A 73 8.55 -17.80 1.39
C TYR A 73 7.34 -17.01 0.89
N PHE A 74 6.83 -17.41 -0.28
CA PHE A 74 5.62 -16.86 -0.86
C PHE A 74 4.86 -17.93 -1.65
N LYS A 75 3.56 -18.01 -1.44
CA LYS A 75 2.68 -18.92 -2.21
C LYS A 75 1.39 -18.23 -2.57
N THR A 76 0.92 -18.47 -3.80
CA THR A 76 -0.44 -18.15 -4.20
C THR A 76 -1.18 -19.40 -4.64
N THR A 77 -2.45 -19.49 -4.26
CA THR A 77 -3.42 -20.44 -4.82
C THR A 77 -4.56 -19.64 -5.44
N VAL A 78 -4.59 -19.59 -6.75
CA VAL A 78 -5.59 -18.84 -7.54
C VAL A 78 -6.65 -19.80 -8.04
N LYS A 79 -7.91 -19.52 -7.71
CA LYS A 79 -9.07 -20.22 -8.25
C LYS A 79 -9.85 -19.27 -9.15
N LYS A 80 -10.03 -19.68 -10.40
CA LYS A 80 -10.85 -18.96 -11.38
C LYS A 80 -11.42 -19.95 -12.37
N ASP A 81 -12.72 -19.86 -12.63
CA ASP A 81 -13.42 -20.81 -13.48
C ASP A 81 -13.14 -22.27 -13.04
N ASN A 82 -12.62 -23.09 -13.92
CA ASN A 82 -12.32 -24.51 -13.64
C ASN A 82 -10.83 -24.75 -13.31
N TYR A 83 -10.03 -23.67 -13.09
CA TYR A 83 -8.60 -23.80 -12.83
C TYR A 83 -8.26 -23.45 -11.39
N THR A 84 -7.40 -24.28 -10.81
CA THR A 84 -6.64 -23.97 -9.58
C THR A 84 -5.17 -23.89 -9.95
N ILE A 85 -4.59 -22.69 -9.88
CA ILE A 85 -3.17 -22.46 -10.15
C ILE A 85 -2.47 -22.21 -8.83
N GLU A 86 -1.47 -23.03 -8.52
CA GLU A 86 -0.58 -22.85 -7.37
C GLU A 86 0.79 -22.41 -7.86
N SER A 87 1.31 -21.36 -7.26
CA SER A 87 2.67 -20.86 -7.51
C SER A 87 3.34 -20.65 -6.16
N GLU A 88 4.44 -21.36 -5.93
CA GLU A 88 5.18 -21.35 -4.69
C GLU A 88 6.63 -20.95 -4.93
N LEU A 89 7.11 -20.02 -4.15
CA LEU A 89 8.50 -19.56 -4.10
C LEU A 89 9.03 -19.81 -2.69
N ASP A 90 10.01 -20.67 -2.56
CA ASP A 90 10.66 -21.00 -1.29
C ASP A 90 12.18 -20.89 -1.45
N ASN A 91 12.78 -19.89 -0.80
CA ASN A 91 14.23 -19.64 -0.85
C ASN A 91 14.84 -19.64 -2.26
N GLY A 92 14.08 -19.14 -3.25
CA GLY A 92 14.51 -19.06 -4.65
C GLY A 92 14.03 -20.21 -5.53
N GLU A 93 13.64 -21.33 -4.94
CA GLU A 93 13.01 -22.43 -5.66
C GLU A 93 11.58 -22.08 -6.05
N CYS A 94 11.19 -22.52 -7.26
CA CYS A 94 9.87 -22.22 -7.81
C CYS A 94 9.12 -23.50 -8.17
N THR A 95 7.96 -23.70 -7.54
CA THR A 95 7.06 -24.82 -7.86
C THR A 95 5.74 -24.28 -8.42
N LEU A 96 5.31 -24.85 -9.54
CA LEU A 96 4.06 -24.49 -10.22
C LEU A 96 3.17 -25.71 -10.35
N LYS A 97 1.87 -25.57 -10.03
CA LYS A 97 0.87 -26.61 -10.22
C LYS A 97 -0.37 -26.07 -10.90
N LEU A 98 -0.98 -26.87 -11.72
CA LEU A 98 -2.31 -26.67 -12.29
C LEU A 98 -3.21 -27.83 -11.91
N ASN A 99 -4.30 -27.56 -11.20
CA ASN A 99 -5.23 -28.57 -10.69
C ASN A 99 -4.51 -29.70 -9.93
N GLY A 100 -3.49 -29.35 -9.13
CA GLY A 100 -2.67 -30.24 -8.33
C GLY A 100 -1.50 -30.92 -9.07
N SER A 101 -1.42 -30.86 -10.41
CA SER A 101 -0.36 -31.47 -11.21
C SER A 101 0.78 -30.50 -11.49
N THR A 102 2.03 -30.95 -11.32
CA THR A 102 3.24 -30.24 -11.76
C THR A 102 3.52 -30.45 -13.28
N SER A 103 2.94 -31.50 -13.86
CA SER A 103 3.02 -31.74 -15.32
C SER A 103 2.00 -30.89 -16.04
N ILE A 104 2.43 -29.76 -16.59
CA ILE A 104 1.57 -28.80 -17.27
C ILE A 104 2.01 -28.66 -18.72
N PHE A 105 1.12 -28.92 -19.67
CA PHE A 105 1.41 -28.75 -21.09
C PHE A 105 1.84 -27.33 -21.42
N PRO A 106 2.89 -27.13 -22.26
CA PRO A 106 3.42 -25.79 -22.57
C PRO A 106 2.37 -24.82 -23.10
N LYS A 107 1.45 -25.28 -23.96
CA LYS A 107 0.36 -24.47 -24.51
C LYS A 107 -0.56 -23.93 -23.40
N ILE A 108 -0.83 -24.73 -22.36
CA ILE A 108 -1.67 -24.33 -21.24
C ILE A 108 -0.90 -23.36 -20.33
N LYS A 109 0.40 -23.63 -20.05
CA LYS A 109 1.25 -22.68 -19.31
C LYS A 109 1.20 -21.29 -19.93
N ASN A 110 1.35 -21.21 -21.25
CA ASN A 110 1.35 -19.95 -21.98
C ASN A 110 -0.04 -19.26 -21.93
N SER A 111 -1.12 -20.01 -22.20
CA SER A 111 -2.48 -19.44 -22.23
C SER A 111 -2.96 -18.94 -20.88
N LEU A 112 -2.53 -19.57 -19.78
CA LEU A 112 -2.87 -19.19 -18.40
C LEU A 112 -1.79 -18.33 -17.73
N ASN A 113 -0.71 -17.98 -18.46
CA ASN A 113 0.44 -17.22 -17.96
C ASN A 113 1.04 -17.82 -16.66
N ILE A 114 1.26 -19.14 -16.66
CA ILE A 114 1.84 -19.90 -15.53
C ILE A 114 3.35 -19.94 -15.72
N SER A 115 4.10 -19.17 -14.94
CA SER A 115 5.56 -19.12 -14.99
C SER A 115 6.16 -18.70 -13.65
N CYS A 116 7.43 -19.02 -13.45
CA CYS A 116 8.16 -18.58 -12.25
C CYS A 116 8.36 -17.06 -12.23
N ASP A 117 8.50 -16.42 -13.37
CA ASP A 117 8.61 -14.97 -13.46
C ASP A 117 7.28 -14.30 -13.06
N ARG A 118 6.16 -14.90 -13.47
CA ARG A 118 4.84 -14.47 -13.00
C ARG A 118 4.71 -14.64 -11.50
N ALA A 119 5.18 -15.76 -10.93
CA ALA A 119 5.17 -16.00 -9.49
C ALA A 119 5.99 -14.94 -8.74
N LYS A 120 7.19 -14.61 -9.21
CA LYS A 120 8.05 -13.54 -8.66
C LYS A 120 7.37 -12.18 -8.73
N MET A 121 6.77 -11.86 -9.88
CA MET A 121 6.02 -10.60 -10.05
C MET A 121 4.84 -10.53 -9.05
N MET A 122 4.09 -11.61 -8.87
CA MET A 122 2.98 -11.66 -7.90
C MET A 122 3.47 -11.56 -6.45
N LYS A 123 4.64 -12.13 -6.12
CA LYS A 123 5.27 -11.92 -4.82
C LYS A 123 5.52 -10.43 -4.58
N ASN A 124 6.18 -9.76 -5.53
CA ASN A 124 6.46 -8.32 -5.41
C ASN A 124 5.16 -7.50 -5.29
N TYR A 125 4.16 -7.81 -6.12
CA TYR A 125 2.84 -7.16 -6.11
C TYR A 125 2.15 -7.27 -4.74
N TYR A 126 1.99 -8.49 -4.21
CA TYR A 126 1.29 -8.68 -2.93
C TYR A 126 2.10 -8.17 -1.74
N THR A 127 3.42 -8.38 -1.70
CA THR A 127 4.25 -7.83 -0.62
C THR A 127 4.26 -6.31 -0.63
N TYR A 128 4.25 -5.68 -1.81
CA TYR A 128 4.14 -4.22 -1.92
C TYR A 128 2.78 -3.73 -1.42
N LEU A 129 1.68 -4.18 -2.02
CA LEU A 129 0.34 -3.66 -1.71
C LEU A 129 -0.11 -3.91 -0.27
N TYR A 130 0.26 -5.04 0.32
CA TYR A 130 -0.09 -5.36 1.70
C TYR A 130 0.92 -4.84 2.71
N GLY A 131 2.12 -4.50 2.27
CA GLY A 131 3.16 -3.88 3.09
C GLY A 131 3.17 -2.35 3.07
N LEU A 132 2.30 -1.70 2.31
CA LEU A 132 2.15 -0.25 2.37
C LEU A 132 1.51 0.18 3.71
N PRO A 133 1.98 1.29 4.33
CA PRO A 133 3.02 2.20 3.88
C PRO A 133 4.46 1.78 4.25
N MET A 134 4.70 0.70 5.02
CA MET A 134 6.02 0.26 5.47
C MET A 134 7.00 0.05 4.31
N LYS A 135 6.50 -0.46 3.17
CA LYS A 135 7.28 -0.68 1.94
C LYS A 135 7.87 0.59 1.33
N LEU A 136 7.41 1.77 1.73
CA LEU A 136 8.00 3.04 1.30
C LEU A 136 9.35 3.34 1.99
N LYS A 137 9.77 2.52 2.95
CA LYS A 137 11.12 2.55 3.54
C LYS A 137 12.12 1.63 2.84
N ASP A 138 11.69 0.86 1.85
CA ASP A 138 12.58 -0.05 1.13
C ASP A 138 13.63 0.74 0.33
N PRO A 139 14.84 0.17 0.16
CA PRO A 139 15.87 0.77 -0.68
C PRO A 139 15.36 1.04 -2.10
N GLY A 140 15.78 2.17 -2.66
CA GLY A 140 15.37 2.61 -4.00
C GLY A 140 14.04 3.36 -4.05
N THR A 141 13.37 3.56 -2.91
CA THR A 141 12.22 4.49 -2.81
C THR A 141 12.72 5.91 -2.59
N ILE A 142 12.22 6.85 -3.37
CA ILE A 142 12.55 8.29 -3.31
C ILE A 142 11.32 9.03 -2.81
N ILE A 143 11.37 9.51 -1.57
CA ILE A 143 10.28 10.26 -0.93
C ILE A 143 10.46 11.76 -1.19
N ASP A 144 9.43 12.42 -1.72
CA ASP A 144 9.43 13.89 -1.83
C ASP A 144 9.39 14.51 -0.43
N SER A 145 10.23 15.51 -0.20
CA SER A 145 10.29 16.21 1.09
C SER A 145 9.02 17.01 1.38
N LYS A 146 8.29 17.43 0.34
CA LYS A 146 7.10 18.27 0.45
C LYS A 146 5.83 17.44 0.59
N VAL A 147 5.05 17.73 1.64
CA VAL A 147 3.69 17.20 1.82
C VAL A 147 2.70 18.11 1.08
N ILE A 148 1.82 17.51 0.29
CA ILE A 148 0.79 18.20 -0.48
C ILE A 148 -0.54 18.09 0.27
N LYS A 149 -1.23 19.22 0.51
CA LYS A 149 -2.63 19.21 0.95
C LYS A 149 -3.51 19.17 -0.29
N LYS A 150 -4.36 18.14 -0.41
CA LYS A 150 -5.18 17.94 -1.62
C LYS A 150 -6.57 17.44 -1.26
N THR A 151 -7.59 18.01 -1.89
CA THR A 151 -8.93 17.42 -1.87
C THR A 151 -9.05 16.39 -2.97
N PHE A 152 -9.47 15.18 -2.61
CA PHE A 152 -9.72 14.08 -3.53
C PHE A 152 -11.03 13.39 -3.17
N LYS A 153 -11.93 13.21 -4.15
CA LYS A 153 -13.27 12.62 -3.94
C LYS A 153 -14.05 13.26 -2.77
N GLY A 154 -13.92 14.58 -2.61
CA GLY A 154 -14.66 15.38 -1.60
C GLY A 154 -14.07 15.34 -0.18
N LYS A 155 -12.92 14.68 0.04
CA LYS A 155 -12.21 14.64 1.32
C LYS A 155 -10.83 15.29 1.19
N GLU A 156 -10.39 16.00 2.24
CA GLU A 156 -9.03 16.55 2.33
C GLU A 156 -8.05 15.49 2.83
N TYR A 157 -6.86 15.48 2.24
CA TYR A 157 -5.77 14.57 2.54
C TYR A 157 -4.42 15.28 2.66
N LEU A 158 -3.53 14.68 3.45
CA LEU A 158 -2.10 14.88 3.33
C LEU A 158 -1.57 13.88 2.32
N VAL A 159 -0.87 14.35 1.29
CA VAL A 159 -0.43 13.52 0.18
C VAL A 159 1.08 13.50 0.11
N LEU A 160 1.63 12.30 0.07
CA LEU A 160 3.03 12.01 -0.11
C LEU A 160 3.28 11.58 -1.56
N LYS A 161 4.21 12.25 -2.24
CA LYS A 161 4.69 11.83 -3.55
C LYS A 161 5.92 10.92 -3.36
N ALA A 162 5.96 9.82 -4.09
CA ALA A 162 7.11 8.93 -4.14
C ALA A 162 7.46 8.55 -5.58
N GLY A 163 8.75 8.41 -5.83
CA GLY A 163 9.32 7.82 -7.03
C GLY A 163 10.23 6.65 -6.64
N TYR A 164 10.89 6.09 -7.64
CA TYR A 164 11.77 4.94 -7.44
C TYR A 164 13.02 5.06 -8.29
N ASP A 165 14.10 4.44 -7.85
CA ASP A 165 15.25 4.20 -8.71
C ASP A 165 14.83 3.38 -9.93
N LYS A 166 15.49 3.57 -11.08
CA LYS A 166 15.11 2.95 -12.37
C LYS A 166 15.03 1.42 -12.32
N GLU A 167 15.86 0.80 -11.48
CA GLU A 167 15.90 -0.64 -11.27
C GLU A 167 14.69 -1.17 -10.46
N VAL A 168 14.01 -0.27 -9.73
CA VAL A 168 12.84 -0.60 -8.89
C VAL A 168 11.55 -0.33 -9.62
N GLY A 169 11.44 0.83 -10.28
CA GLY A 169 10.24 1.21 -11.00
C GLY A 169 10.35 2.57 -11.67
N SER A 170 9.43 2.87 -12.58
CA SER A 170 9.39 4.13 -13.33
C SER A 170 8.15 4.99 -13.02
N ASP A 171 7.18 4.44 -12.29
CA ASP A 171 5.92 5.11 -12.02
C ASP A 171 6.08 6.18 -10.95
N THR A 172 5.30 7.25 -11.08
CA THR A 172 5.13 8.24 -10.03
C THR A 172 3.93 7.87 -9.16
N TRP A 173 4.14 7.79 -7.86
CA TRP A 173 3.12 7.40 -6.91
C TRP A 173 2.73 8.53 -5.97
N TYR A 174 1.46 8.57 -5.58
CA TYR A 174 0.87 9.45 -4.59
C TYR A 174 0.11 8.64 -3.55
N PHE A 175 0.43 8.85 -2.28
CA PHE A 175 -0.21 8.18 -1.14
C PHE A 175 -0.97 9.22 -0.33
N TYR A 176 -2.26 8.97 -0.13
CA TYR A 176 -3.18 9.91 0.51
C TYR A 176 -3.49 9.44 1.91
N PHE A 177 -3.20 10.28 2.89
CA PHE A 177 -3.36 9.98 4.30
C PHE A 177 -4.40 10.91 4.93
N ASP A 178 -5.25 10.34 5.78
CA ASP A 178 -6.18 11.12 6.60
C ASP A 178 -5.39 12.11 7.48
N PRO A 179 -5.73 13.40 7.51
CA PRO A 179 -4.92 14.41 8.20
C PRO A 179 -4.96 14.30 9.74
N LYS A 180 -5.90 13.53 10.30
CA LYS A 180 -6.05 13.34 11.75
C LYS A 180 -5.44 12.05 12.24
N THR A 181 -5.68 10.96 11.50
CA THR A 181 -5.28 9.61 11.92
C THR A 181 -4.01 9.13 11.24
N TYR A 182 -3.64 9.71 10.10
CA TYR A 182 -2.57 9.28 9.20
C TYR A 182 -2.82 7.90 8.57
N ALA A 183 -4.07 7.41 8.63
CA ALA A 183 -4.48 6.21 7.88
C ALA A 183 -4.30 6.45 6.39
N MET A 184 -3.68 5.50 5.69
CA MET A 184 -3.63 5.52 4.23
C MET A 184 -4.98 5.08 3.67
N GLU A 185 -5.63 5.96 2.91
CA GLU A 185 -6.98 5.71 2.38
C GLU A 185 -7.02 5.66 0.84
N VAL A 186 -5.99 6.19 0.18
CA VAL A 186 -5.87 6.12 -1.28
C VAL A 186 -4.40 5.98 -1.64
N TYR A 187 -4.11 5.24 -2.69
CA TYR A 187 -2.88 5.39 -3.44
C TYR A 187 -3.21 5.50 -4.94
N GLN A 188 -2.38 6.25 -5.64
CA GLN A 188 -2.56 6.59 -7.04
C GLN A 188 -1.20 6.55 -7.73
N PHE A 189 -1.14 6.00 -8.93
CA PHE A 189 0.09 6.02 -9.70
C PHE A 189 -0.15 6.47 -11.15
N PHE A 190 0.92 6.96 -11.75
CA PHE A 190 0.97 7.38 -13.14
C PHE A 190 2.21 6.78 -13.80
N HIS A 191 2.05 6.23 -15.00
CA HIS A 191 3.17 5.93 -15.88
C HIS A 191 3.69 7.22 -16.51
N ASP A 192 2.77 8.13 -16.86
CA ASP A 192 3.04 9.48 -17.36
C ASP A 192 1.96 10.44 -16.84
N GLU A 193 2.32 11.30 -15.87
CA GLU A 193 1.37 12.26 -15.26
C GLU A 193 0.73 13.18 -16.30
N SER A 194 1.45 13.55 -17.38
CA SER A 194 0.95 14.45 -18.43
C SER A 194 -0.21 13.84 -19.24
N LYS A 195 -0.29 12.50 -19.27
CA LYS A 195 -1.36 11.75 -19.94
C LYS A 195 -2.53 11.39 -19.06
N ASN A 196 -2.41 11.65 -17.74
CA ASN A 196 -3.38 11.23 -16.75
C ASN A 196 -3.68 9.71 -16.87
N ASP A 197 -2.66 8.92 -17.18
CA ASP A 197 -2.72 7.47 -17.25
C ASP A 197 -2.57 6.83 -15.86
N GLY A 198 -2.50 5.49 -15.82
CA GLY A 198 -2.40 4.77 -14.54
C GLY A 198 -3.74 4.67 -13.82
N GLU A 199 -3.66 4.44 -12.51
CA GLU A 199 -4.81 4.06 -11.70
C GLU A 199 -4.79 4.73 -10.33
N TYR A 200 -5.96 4.86 -9.70
CA TYR A 200 -6.07 5.13 -8.27
C TYR A 200 -6.88 4.04 -7.57
N ILE A 201 -6.58 3.83 -6.30
CA ILE A 201 -7.15 2.76 -5.51
C ILE A 201 -7.69 3.33 -4.21
N LEU A 202 -9.01 3.20 -4.00
CA LEU A 202 -9.68 3.58 -2.76
C LEU A 202 -9.58 2.43 -1.77
N LEU A 203 -9.17 2.75 -0.53
CA LEU A 203 -8.96 1.81 0.56
C LEU A 203 -10.00 2.02 1.64
N SER A 204 -10.56 0.94 2.15
CA SER A 204 -11.56 1.03 3.23
C SER A 204 -11.58 -0.21 4.11
N GLU A 205 -12.32 -0.13 5.22
CA GLU A 205 -12.52 -1.21 6.16
C GLU A 205 -11.19 -1.78 6.69
N MET A 206 -10.48 -0.99 7.51
CA MET A 206 -9.23 -1.45 8.12
C MET A 206 -9.45 -2.64 9.06
N ILE A 207 -8.60 -3.68 8.91
CA ILE A 207 -8.50 -4.81 9.82
C ILE A 207 -7.08 -4.94 10.35
N THR A 208 -6.94 -5.57 11.52
CA THR A 208 -5.62 -5.82 12.12
C THR A 208 -5.23 -7.27 11.93
N VAL A 209 -4.03 -7.50 11.35
CA VAL A 209 -3.43 -8.81 11.17
C VAL A 209 -1.98 -8.75 11.66
N ASN A 210 -1.61 -9.59 12.63
CA ASN A 210 -0.29 -9.56 13.27
C ASN A 210 0.11 -8.16 13.78
N GLY A 211 -0.82 -7.42 14.38
CA GLY A 211 -0.58 -6.04 14.85
C GLY A 211 -0.61 -4.98 13.74
N ILE A 212 -0.65 -5.36 12.47
CA ILE A 212 -0.62 -4.46 11.32
C ILE A 212 -2.04 -4.14 10.85
N LYS A 213 -2.36 -2.86 10.70
CA LYS A 213 -3.63 -2.38 10.13
C LYS A 213 -3.54 -2.34 8.62
N ILE A 214 -4.33 -3.17 7.95
CA ILE A 214 -4.38 -3.27 6.50
C ILE A 214 -5.80 -3.01 5.97
N PRO A 215 -5.95 -2.41 4.77
CA PRO A 215 -7.26 -2.23 4.15
C PRO A 215 -7.87 -3.58 3.77
N LYS A 216 -9.14 -3.78 4.11
CA LYS A 216 -9.91 -4.96 3.73
C LYS A 216 -10.44 -4.86 2.30
N VAL A 217 -10.82 -3.67 1.86
CA VAL A 217 -11.38 -3.41 0.53
C VAL A 217 -10.46 -2.49 -0.26
N ARG A 218 -10.17 -2.85 -1.50
CA ARG A 218 -9.45 -2.05 -2.50
C ARG A 218 -10.31 -1.93 -3.74
N LYS A 219 -10.75 -0.69 -4.08
CA LYS A 219 -11.50 -0.40 -5.30
C LYS A 219 -10.60 0.31 -6.29
N TRP A 220 -10.41 -0.31 -7.44
CA TRP A 220 -9.51 0.12 -8.51
C TRP A 220 -10.24 0.91 -9.58
N TYR A 221 -9.65 2.02 -10.00
CA TYR A 221 -10.18 2.89 -11.03
C TYR A 221 -9.07 3.38 -11.94
N TYR A 222 -9.33 3.55 -13.24
CA TYR A 222 -8.44 4.32 -14.08
C TYR A 222 -8.45 5.80 -13.68
N ASN A 223 -7.29 6.47 -13.72
CA ASN A 223 -7.20 7.92 -13.53
C ASN A 223 -8.00 8.65 -14.60
N LYS A 224 -7.81 8.23 -15.86
CA LYS A 224 -8.51 8.82 -16.99
C LYS A 224 -9.96 8.36 -17.05
N GLY A 225 -10.88 9.30 -16.91
CA GLY A 225 -12.32 9.04 -17.02
C GLY A 225 -12.95 8.40 -15.80
N ASP A 226 -12.19 8.17 -14.72
CA ASP A 226 -12.74 7.66 -13.44
C ASP A 226 -13.46 6.31 -13.59
N VAL A 227 -12.97 5.45 -14.47
CA VAL A 227 -13.63 4.19 -14.85
C VAL A 227 -13.29 3.11 -13.82
N PHE A 228 -14.31 2.51 -13.23
CA PHE A 228 -14.17 1.38 -12.31
C PHE A 228 -13.60 0.14 -12.99
N LEU A 229 -12.61 -0.49 -12.35
CA LEU A 229 -11.92 -1.67 -12.84
C LEU A 229 -12.29 -2.94 -12.09
N ALA A 230 -12.10 -2.92 -10.78
CA ALA A 230 -12.27 -4.09 -9.93
C ALA A 230 -12.40 -3.73 -8.46
N THR A 231 -12.87 -4.68 -7.67
CA THR A 231 -12.76 -4.64 -6.20
C THR A 231 -12.01 -5.87 -5.73
N ASP A 232 -10.97 -5.69 -4.92
CA ASP A 232 -10.35 -6.74 -4.14
C ASP A 232 -10.91 -6.70 -2.71
N ASN A 233 -11.52 -7.79 -2.28
CA ASN A 233 -12.06 -7.98 -0.94
C ASN A 233 -11.20 -8.97 -0.17
N LEU A 234 -10.53 -8.53 0.88
CA LEU A 234 -9.83 -9.40 1.83
C LEU A 234 -10.87 -10.06 2.74
N ARG A 235 -11.25 -11.29 2.43
CA ARG A 235 -12.31 -12.03 3.16
C ARG A 235 -11.82 -12.61 4.47
N LYS A 236 -10.56 -13.06 4.50
CA LYS A 236 -9.96 -13.67 5.68
C LYS A 236 -8.45 -13.39 5.71
N ALA A 237 -7.93 -13.12 6.89
CA ALA A 237 -6.50 -13.01 7.11
C ALA A 237 -6.17 -13.59 8.49
N ASN A 238 -5.14 -14.44 8.55
CA ASN A 238 -4.69 -15.11 9.76
C ASN A 238 -3.15 -15.06 9.84
N SER A 239 -2.62 -15.06 11.04
CA SER A 239 -1.21 -15.42 11.30
C SER A 239 -0.92 -16.86 10.87
N LEU A 240 0.33 -17.14 10.49
CA LEU A 240 0.88 -18.48 10.20
C LEU A 240 1.86 -18.88 11.29
#